data_6af5fc081e9a718f620905cc3a163406
#
_entry.id   6af5fc081e9a718f620905cc3a163406
#
_cell.length_a   1.000
_cell.length_b   1.000
_cell.length_c   1.000
_cell.angle_alpha   90.00
_cell.angle_beta   90.00
_cell.angle_gamma   90.00
#
_symmetry.space_group_name_H-M   'P 1'
#
loop_
_entity.id
_entity.type
_entity.pdbx_description
1 polymer ?
#
loop_
_entity_poly.entity_id
_entity_poly.type
_entity_poly.pdbx_seq_one_letter_code
_entity_poly.pdbx_strand_id
1 'polypeptide(L)'
;WFYLCDKYVIYLENEANIESHEYYYGKESLSHPKEWEKAHTARVTEMVEATYNSPAIVIWSLGNEAGPGQNFVTAYKHLKTLDTSRPVQYERNNDIVDMGSNQYPSVAWVQGAATGKYDIKYPFHISEYAHSMGNAVGNLADYWEAIESSNFLCGGAIWDWVDQAMYNYTKDGIRYQAYGGDFGDFPNDGQFVMNGIIFADRTVKPQYYEVQKVYQNIGVKKL
;
A
#
# COMPACT_ATOMS: atom_id res chain seq x y z
N TRP A 1 -0.98 11.76 10.55
CA TRP A 1 -0.08 11.47 9.47
C TRP A 1 0.27 12.72 8.68
N PHE A 2 -0.64 13.38 7.99
CA PHE A 2 -0.40 14.49 7.07
C PHE A 2 0.50 15.57 7.66
N TYR A 3 0.15 16.12 8.84
CA TYR A 3 0.99 17.10 9.52
C TYR A 3 2.44 16.66 9.77
N LEU A 4 2.65 15.40 10.16
CA LEU A 4 4.00 14.88 10.40
C LEU A 4 4.76 14.68 9.09
N CYS A 5 4.09 14.18 8.05
CA CYS A 5 4.71 13.99 6.75
C CYS A 5 5.07 15.34 6.09
N ASP A 6 4.19 16.32 6.17
CA ASP A 6 4.49 17.69 5.73
C ASP A 6 5.67 18.28 6.51
N LYS A 7 5.69 18.11 7.83
CA LYS A 7 6.75 18.62 8.70
C LYS A 7 8.12 17.98 8.45
N TYR A 8 8.15 16.67 8.23
CA TYR A 8 9.39 15.90 8.08
C TYR A 8 9.75 15.60 6.63
N VAL A 9 8.98 16.11 5.66
CA VAL A 9 9.19 15.93 4.22
C VAL A 9 9.18 14.43 3.84
N ILE A 10 8.17 13.71 4.32
CA ILE A 10 7.94 12.31 3.98
C ILE A 10 6.84 12.26 2.92
N TYR A 11 7.13 11.75 1.76
CA TYR A 11 6.14 11.60 0.69
C TYR A 11 5.03 10.63 1.09
N LEU A 12 3.81 10.97 0.70
CA LEU A 12 2.61 10.19 0.94
C LEU A 12 1.95 9.79 -0.38
N GLU A 13 1.58 8.55 -0.46
CA GLU A 13 0.47 8.10 -1.27
C GLU A 13 -0.78 8.08 -0.38
N ASN A 14 -1.81 8.84 -0.77
CA ASN A 14 -3.05 8.87 -0.01
C ASN A 14 -4.12 8.08 -0.75
N GLU A 15 -4.76 7.15 -0.04
CA GLU A 15 -5.68 6.18 -0.60
C GLU A 15 -7.11 6.39 -0.14
N ALA A 16 -8.05 6.30 -1.08
CA ALA A 16 -9.47 6.31 -0.77
C ALA A 16 -9.86 5.03 -0.03
N ASN A 17 -10.71 5.19 0.98
CA ASN A 17 -11.21 4.07 1.78
C ASN A 17 -12.20 3.20 0.98
N ILE A 18 -11.67 2.52 -0.05
CA ILE A 18 -12.41 1.58 -0.89
C ILE A 18 -11.65 0.28 -0.93
N GLU A 19 -12.21 -0.73 -0.28
CA GLU A 19 -11.69 -2.09 -0.29
C GLU A 19 -12.84 -3.09 -0.19
N SER A 20 -12.81 -4.13 -0.97
CA SER A 20 -13.74 -5.27 -0.86
C SER A 20 -13.01 -6.61 -0.76
N HIS A 21 -11.70 -6.58 -0.92
CA HIS A 21 -10.75 -7.69 -0.78
C HIS A 21 -11.27 -8.96 -1.47
N GLU A 22 -11.23 -10.11 -0.80
CA GLU A 22 -11.65 -11.41 -1.35
C GLU A 22 -13.06 -11.42 -1.93
N TYR A 23 -13.90 -10.50 -1.47
CA TYR A 23 -15.27 -10.46 -1.97
C TYR A 23 -15.28 -10.22 -3.44
N TYR A 24 -14.14 -9.82 -4.10
CA TYR A 24 -14.42 -9.66 -5.39
C TYR A 24 -13.54 -8.88 -6.27
N TYR A 25 -12.70 -9.61 -6.97
CA TYR A 25 -11.90 -9.12 -8.08
C TYR A 25 -12.58 -9.28 -9.44
N GLY A 26 -13.66 -10.07 -9.51
CA GLY A 26 -14.36 -10.44 -10.74
C GLY A 26 -15.70 -9.74 -10.92
N LYS A 27 -16.63 -10.46 -11.53
CA LYS A 27 -17.96 -9.94 -11.88
C LYS A 27 -18.83 -9.58 -10.68
N GLU A 28 -18.58 -10.18 -9.54
CA GLU A 28 -19.26 -9.95 -8.28
C GLU A 28 -18.77 -8.73 -7.52
N SER A 29 -17.63 -8.15 -7.96
CA SER A 29 -17.07 -6.95 -7.34
C SER A 29 -18.09 -5.81 -7.26
N LEU A 30 -18.12 -5.13 -6.12
CA LEU A 30 -18.93 -3.93 -5.89
C LEU A 30 -18.53 -2.76 -6.81
N SER A 31 -17.41 -2.89 -7.51
CA SER A 31 -16.97 -1.91 -8.49
C SER A 31 -17.80 -1.90 -9.80
N HIS A 32 -18.63 -2.92 -10.04
CA HIS A 32 -19.46 -3.02 -11.24
C HIS A 32 -20.89 -2.47 -11.07
N PRO A 33 -21.64 -2.81 -10.00
CA PRO A 33 -23.03 -2.38 -9.87
C PRO A 33 -23.14 -0.86 -9.69
N LYS A 34 -24.04 -0.25 -10.46
CA LYS A 34 -24.19 1.21 -10.50
C LYS A 34 -24.65 1.82 -9.17
N GLU A 35 -25.36 1.09 -8.35
CA GLU A 35 -25.78 1.52 -7.02
C GLU A 35 -24.63 1.87 -6.07
N TRP A 36 -23.42 1.30 -6.32
CA TRP A 36 -22.20 1.60 -5.56
C TRP A 36 -21.38 2.76 -6.13
N GLU A 37 -21.71 3.27 -7.30
CA GLU A 37 -20.96 4.37 -7.96
C GLU A 37 -20.83 5.61 -7.07
N LYS A 38 -21.94 6.00 -6.41
CA LYS A 38 -21.93 7.16 -5.50
C LYS A 38 -20.99 6.94 -4.30
N ALA A 39 -20.95 5.73 -3.77
CA ALA A 39 -20.08 5.41 -2.62
C ALA A 39 -18.60 5.50 -3.03
N HIS A 40 -18.21 4.95 -4.20
CA HIS A 40 -16.87 5.07 -4.72
C HIS A 40 -16.47 6.54 -4.94
N THR A 41 -17.33 7.29 -5.61
CA THR A 41 -17.07 8.72 -5.88
C THR A 41 -16.98 9.55 -4.59
N ALA A 42 -17.86 9.31 -3.62
CA ALA A 42 -17.86 10.03 -2.34
C ALA A 42 -16.56 9.81 -1.56
N ARG A 43 -16.07 8.56 -1.45
CA ARG A 43 -14.83 8.25 -0.73
C ARG A 43 -13.61 8.92 -1.37
N VAL A 44 -13.56 8.95 -2.70
CA VAL A 44 -12.50 9.67 -3.42
C VAL A 44 -12.60 11.18 -3.21
N THR A 45 -13.82 11.74 -3.23
CA THR A 45 -14.06 13.16 -2.94
C THR A 45 -13.60 13.52 -1.53
N GLU A 46 -14.04 12.76 -0.53
CA GLU A 46 -13.69 12.96 0.88
C GLU A 46 -12.17 12.90 1.11
N MET A 47 -11.48 11.96 0.48
CA MET A 47 -10.03 11.86 0.54
C MET A 47 -9.37 13.13 0.01
N VAL A 48 -9.74 13.56 -1.20
CA VAL A 48 -9.11 14.72 -1.85
C VAL A 48 -9.44 16.01 -1.10
N GLU A 49 -10.70 16.28 -0.81
CA GLU A 49 -11.14 17.53 -0.15
C GLU A 49 -10.55 17.69 1.26
N ALA A 50 -10.40 16.58 2.00
CA ALA A 50 -9.84 16.63 3.34
C ALA A 50 -8.33 16.91 3.34
N THR A 51 -7.61 16.58 2.27
CA THR A 51 -6.14 16.48 2.33
C THR A 51 -5.40 17.15 1.18
N TYR A 52 -6.08 17.70 0.18
CA TYR A 52 -5.44 18.19 -1.03
C TYR A 52 -4.41 19.33 -0.79
N ASN A 53 -4.50 20.03 0.34
CA ASN A 53 -3.56 21.06 0.76
C ASN A 53 -2.26 20.51 1.39
N SER A 54 -2.15 19.19 1.61
CA SER A 54 -0.92 18.58 2.13
C SER A 54 0.11 18.44 1.00
N PRO A 55 1.25 19.14 1.05
CA PRO A 55 2.30 19.04 0.03
C PRO A 55 3.05 17.70 0.07
N ALA A 56 2.94 16.95 1.15
CA ALA A 56 3.53 15.61 1.25
C ALA A 56 2.86 14.61 0.32
N ILE A 57 1.58 14.80 -0.03
CA ILE A 57 0.87 13.89 -0.92
C ILE A 57 1.36 14.07 -2.35
N VAL A 58 1.94 13.01 -2.90
CA VAL A 58 2.50 12.99 -4.26
C VAL A 58 1.74 12.06 -5.20
N ILE A 59 0.97 11.11 -4.68
CA ILE A 59 0.16 10.14 -5.43
C ILE A 59 -1.21 10.02 -4.75
N TRP A 60 -2.27 9.93 -5.58
CA TRP A 60 -3.59 9.50 -5.15
C TRP A 60 -3.81 8.04 -5.51
N SER A 61 -4.35 7.24 -4.59
CA SER A 61 -4.82 5.89 -4.84
C SER A 61 -6.34 5.82 -4.78
N LEU A 62 -6.95 5.14 -5.74
CA LEU A 62 -8.42 5.00 -5.80
C LEU A 62 -8.95 3.99 -4.77
N GLY A 63 -8.11 3.16 -4.22
CA GLY A 63 -8.49 2.11 -3.27
C GLY A 63 -7.62 0.88 -3.40
N ASN A 64 -7.98 -0.17 -2.69
CA ASN A 64 -7.24 -1.43 -2.62
C ASN A 64 -8.16 -2.62 -2.91
N GLU A 65 -7.68 -3.58 -3.69
CA GLU A 65 -8.27 -4.91 -3.89
C GLU A 65 -9.80 -4.95 -4.04
N ALA A 66 -10.35 -4.05 -4.87
CA ALA A 66 -11.80 -3.87 -4.99
C ALA A 66 -12.36 -4.10 -6.41
N GLY A 67 -11.59 -4.78 -7.28
CA GLY A 67 -12.00 -5.15 -8.65
C GLY A 67 -11.86 -4.01 -9.68
N PRO A 68 -11.98 -4.33 -10.97
CA PRO A 68 -11.63 -3.43 -12.06
C PRO A 68 -12.80 -2.62 -12.63
N GLY A 69 -13.94 -2.55 -11.93
CA GLY A 69 -15.22 -2.16 -12.49
C GLY A 69 -15.38 -0.70 -12.86
N GLN A 70 -16.53 -0.40 -13.49
CA GLN A 70 -16.88 0.91 -14.02
C GLN A 70 -16.93 2.01 -12.96
N ASN A 71 -17.20 1.67 -11.69
CA ASN A 71 -17.26 2.64 -10.61
C ASN A 71 -15.90 3.30 -10.37
N PHE A 72 -14.78 2.58 -10.56
CA PHE A 72 -13.44 3.15 -10.51
C PHE A 72 -13.15 4.06 -11.71
N VAL A 73 -13.67 3.75 -12.89
CA VAL A 73 -13.57 4.67 -14.06
C VAL A 73 -14.25 6.01 -13.75
N THR A 74 -15.43 5.95 -13.15
CA THR A 74 -16.18 7.15 -12.74
C THR A 74 -15.45 7.90 -11.63
N ALA A 75 -14.96 7.20 -10.61
CA ALA A 75 -14.20 7.78 -9.51
C ALA A 75 -12.91 8.45 -9.98
N TYR A 76 -12.13 7.82 -10.88
CA TYR A 76 -10.95 8.44 -11.49
C TYR A 76 -11.29 9.74 -12.23
N LYS A 77 -12.27 9.70 -13.12
CA LYS A 77 -12.69 10.88 -13.87
C LYS A 77 -13.13 12.01 -12.94
N HIS A 78 -13.83 11.68 -11.88
CA HIS A 78 -14.25 12.64 -10.88
C HIS A 78 -13.05 13.22 -10.12
N LEU A 79 -12.11 12.38 -9.66
CA LEU A 79 -10.88 12.84 -9.01
C LEU A 79 -10.14 13.86 -9.89
N LYS A 80 -10.01 13.59 -11.18
CA LYS A 80 -9.33 14.50 -12.13
C LYS A 80 -10.08 15.83 -12.33
N THR A 81 -11.33 15.97 -11.90
CA THR A 81 -12.01 17.28 -11.81
C THR A 81 -11.65 18.05 -10.55
N LEU A 82 -11.20 17.37 -9.49
CA LEU A 82 -10.81 17.95 -8.20
C LEU A 82 -9.31 18.31 -8.18
N ASP A 83 -8.47 17.41 -8.66
CA ASP A 83 -7.02 17.59 -8.71
C ASP A 83 -6.42 17.00 -9.99
N THR A 84 -5.79 17.87 -10.79
CA THR A 84 -5.05 17.48 -12.01
C THR A 84 -3.54 17.48 -11.80
N SER A 85 -3.06 17.91 -10.64
CA SER A 85 -1.63 18.11 -10.38
C SER A 85 -0.89 16.84 -9.97
N ARG A 86 -1.59 15.89 -9.35
CA ARG A 86 -1.02 14.64 -8.85
C ARG A 86 -1.44 13.45 -9.71
N PRO A 87 -0.53 12.48 -9.92
CA PRO A 87 -0.87 11.23 -10.59
C PRO A 87 -1.77 10.36 -9.71
N VAL A 88 -2.53 9.51 -10.38
CA VAL A 88 -3.45 8.55 -9.75
C VAL A 88 -2.99 7.14 -10.09
N GLN A 89 -3.00 6.24 -9.10
CA GLN A 89 -2.77 4.82 -9.27
C GLN A 89 -3.98 3.99 -8.82
N TYR A 90 -4.11 2.78 -9.34
CA TYR A 90 -5.01 1.72 -8.90
C TYR A 90 -4.58 0.39 -9.49
N GLU A 91 -4.14 -0.54 -8.67
CA GLU A 91 -3.45 -1.77 -9.10
C GLU A 91 -4.37 -2.77 -9.83
N ARG A 92 -5.68 -2.70 -9.61
CA ARG A 92 -6.65 -3.61 -10.28
C ARG A 92 -7.10 -3.12 -11.65
N ASN A 93 -6.78 -1.88 -12.02
CA ASN A 93 -7.12 -1.37 -13.34
C ASN A 93 -6.15 -0.25 -13.79
N ASN A 94 -4.97 -0.63 -14.22
CA ASN A 94 -3.94 0.30 -14.68
C ASN A 94 -4.35 1.12 -15.91
N ASP A 95 -5.30 0.62 -16.72
CA ASP A 95 -5.67 1.28 -17.97
C ASP A 95 -6.36 2.62 -17.77
N ILE A 96 -7.07 2.77 -16.64
CA ILE A 96 -7.87 3.97 -16.37
C ILE A 96 -7.11 5.08 -15.65
N VAL A 97 -5.94 4.80 -15.08
CA VAL A 97 -5.19 5.71 -14.18
C VAL A 97 -3.93 6.26 -14.84
N ASP A 98 -3.25 7.19 -14.16
CA ASP A 98 -2.11 7.91 -14.75
C ASP A 98 -0.82 7.09 -14.71
N MET A 99 -0.64 6.22 -13.72
CA MET A 99 0.56 5.42 -13.53
C MET A 99 0.23 3.95 -13.34
N GLY A 100 1.20 3.09 -13.64
CA GLY A 100 1.06 1.66 -13.43
C GLY A 100 1.34 1.27 -11.99
N SER A 101 0.69 0.20 -11.54
CA SER A 101 1.00 -0.41 -10.25
C SER A 101 0.74 -1.93 -10.27
N ASN A 102 1.38 -2.63 -9.35
CA ASN A 102 1.17 -4.04 -9.10
C ASN A 102 1.34 -4.32 -7.60
N GLN A 103 0.71 -5.36 -7.13
CA GLN A 103 0.73 -5.81 -5.76
C GLN A 103 1.46 -7.15 -5.68
N TYR A 104 2.43 -7.25 -4.80
CA TYR A 104 3.26 -8.45 -4.59
C TYR A 104 3.90 -9.05 -5.86
N PRO A 105 4.49 -8.26 -6.77
CA PRO A 105 5.25 -8.82 -7.86
C PRO A 105 6.48 -9.57 -7.33
N SER A 106 6.91 -10.64 -8.00
CA SER A 106 8.17 -11.30 -7.65
C SER A 106 9.39 -10.45 -8.02
N VAL A 107 10.54 -10.67 -7.35
CA VAL A 107 11.80 -10.02 -7.71
C VAL A 107 12.11 -10.19 -9.20
N ALA A 108 11.96 -11.40 -9.73
CA ALA A 108 12.20 -11.69 -11.15
C ALA A 108 11.26 -10.88 -12.07
N TRP A 109 10.02 -10.64 -11.65
CA TRP A 109 9.10 -9.80 -12.40
C TRP A 109 9.59 -8.33 -12.38
N VAL A 110 9.99 -7.80 -11.23
CA VAL A 110 10.49 -6.41 -11.11
C VAL A 110 11.77 -6.21 -11.92
N GLN A 111 12.70 -7.18 -11.91
CA GLN A 111 13.89 -7.18 -12.76
C GLN A 111 13.53 -7.16 -14.25
N GLY A 112 12.51 -7.95 -14.64
CA GLY A 112 11.99 -7.94 -16.01
C GLY A 112 11.36 -6.59 -16.37
N ALA A 113 10.58 -6.01 -15.46
CA ALA A 113 9.99 -4.68 -15.64
C ALA A 113 11.07 -3.60 -15.81
N ALA A 114 12.10 -3.61 -14.96
CA ALA A 114 13.22 -2.66 -15.03
C ALA A 114 13.98 -2.69 -16.36
N THR A 115 13.97 -3.82 -17.04
CA THR A 115 14.60 -3.99 -18.37
C THR A 115 13.63 -3.80 -19.55
N GLY A 116 12.38 -3.39 -19.29
CA GLY A 116 11.39 -3.16 -20.33
C GLY A 116 10.80 -4.44 -20.96
N LYS A 117 10.89 -5.58 -20.23
CA LYS A 117 10.35 -6.86 -20.71
C LYS A 117 8.84 -6.90 -20.86
N TYR A 118 8.14 -6.06 -20.11
CA TYR A 118 6.69 -6.06 -20.08
C TYR A 118 6.13 -4.73 -20.63
N ASP A 119 4.98 -4.82 -21.28
CA ASP A 119 4.18 -3.65 -21.65
C ASP A 119 3.38 -3.20 -20.42
N ILE A 120 3.96 -2.27 -19.67
CA ILE A 120 3.38 -1.70 -18.44
C ILE A 120 3.33 -0.18 -18.54
N LYS A 121 2.39 0.43 -17.83
CA LYS A 121 2.27 1.88 -17.79
C LYS A 121 3.35 2.51 -16.89
N TYR A 122 3.95 3.59 -17.34
CA TYR A 122 4.97 4.34 -16.59
C TYR A 122 4.45 5.73 -16.19
N PRO A 123 4.92 6.31 -15.06
CA PRO A 123 5.77 5.68 -14.06
C PRO A 123 5.08 4.49 -13.40
N PHE A 124 5.84 3.61 -12.73
CA PHE A 124 5.31 2.38 -12.14
C PHE A 124 5.64 2.29 -10.65
N HIS A 125 4.67 1.93 -9.85
CA HIS A 125 4.74 1.81 -8.40
C HIS A 125 4.37 0.39 -7.95
N ILE A 126 5.00 -0.13 -6.92
CA ILE A 126 4.58 -1.38 -6.28
C ILE A 126 3.70 -1.02 -5.09
N SER A 127 2.38 -1.15 -5.26
CA SER A 127 1.40 -0.74 -4.25
C SER A 127 1.57 -1.49 -2.92
N GLU A 128 1.95 -2.76 -2.99
CA GLU A 128 2.35 -3.55 -1.82
C GLU A 128 3.41 -4.59 -2.19
N TYR A 129 4.38 -4.80 -1.28
CA TYR A 129 5.39 -5.86 -1.41
C TYR A 129 6.01 -6.21 -0.06
N ALA A 130 6.88 -7.22 -0.05
CA ALA A 130 7.68 -7.62 1.10
C ALA A 130 6.84 -7.76 2.40
N HIS A 131 5.67 -8.43 2.30
CA HIS A 131 4.75 -8.64 3.41
C HIS A 131 5.47 -9.08 4.69
N SER A 132 5.36 -8.30 5.76
CA SER A 132 6.26 -8.37 6.92
C SER A 132 5.80 -9.30 8.05
N MET A 133 4.82 -10.18 7.79
CA MET A 133 4.39 -11.17 8.75
C MET A 133 5.45 -12.28 8.94
N GLY A 134 5.73 -12.66 10.19
CA GLY A 134 6.68 -13.73 10.50
C GLY A 134 8.14 -13.34 10.22
N ASN A 135 8.86 -14.20 9.50
CA ASN A 135 10.28 -14.02 9.14
C ASN A 135 10.45 -13.31 7.79
N ALA A 136 9.64 -12.30 7.55
CA ALA A 136 9.60 -11.63 6.27
C ALA A 136 10.57 -10.45 6.17
N VAL A 137 10.43 -9.74 5.12
CA VAL A 137 11.09 -8.84 4.20
C VAL A 137 12.28 -9.44 3.45
N GLY A 138 12.24 -10.74 3.16
CA GLY A 138 13.26 -11.40 2.35
C GLY A 138 13.42 -10.78 0.96
N ASN A 139 14.64 -10.77 0.46
CA ASN A 139 15.01 -10.28 -0.86
C ASN A 139 14.77 -8.76 -1.08
N LEU A 140 14.63 -7.97 -0.01
CA LEU A 140 14.37 -6.53 -0.13
C LEU A 140 15.47 -5.82 -0.92
N ALA A 141 16.73 -6.18 -0.71
CA ALA A 141 17.86 -5.64 -1.45
C ALA A 141 17.76 -5.94 -2.96
N ASP A 142 17.31 -7.15 -3.34
CA ASP A 142 17.16 -7.53 -4.75
C ASP A 142 16.05 -6.73 -5.45
N TYR A 143 14.96 -6.45 -4.74
CA TYR A 143 13.91 -5.54 -5.23
C TYR A 143 14.47 -4.15 -5.51
N TRP A 144 15.23 -3.59 -4.56
CA TRP A 144 15.74 -2.22 -4.69
C TRP A 144 16.86 -2.11 -5.71
N GLU A 145 17.69 -3.12 -5.88
CA GLU A 145 18.66 -3.17 -6.99
C GLU A 145 17.93 -3.06 -8.34
N ALA A 146 16.83 -3.80 -8.50
CA ALA A 146 16.03 -3.73 -9.73
C ALA A 146 15.33 -2.37 -9.88
N ILE A 147 14.73 -1.84 -8.82
CA ILE A 147 14.03 -0.54 -8.83
C ILE A 147 15.01 0.58 -9.20
N GLU A 148 16.16 0.66 -8.53
CA GLU A 148 17.17 1.70 -8.75
C GLU A 148 17.88 1.59 -10.11
N SER A 149 17.82 0.44 -10.77
CA SER A 149 18.36 0.25 -12.12
C SER A 149 17.52 0.92 -13.21
N SER A 150 16.35 1.49 -12.87
CA SER A 150 15.36 2.00 -13.81
C SER A 150 14.91 3.42 -13.46
N ASN A 151 14.65 4.24 -14.48
CA ASN A 151 14.17 5.64 -14.33
C ASN A 151 12.66 5.73 -14.13
N PHE A 152 11.93 4.64 -14.21
CA PHE A 152 10.47 4.63 -14.27
C PHE A 152 9.82 3.77 -13.19
N LEU A 153 10.60 3.01 -12.42
CA LEU A 153 10.13 2.35 -11.21
C LEU A 153 10.28 3.30 -10.03
N CYS A 154 9.17 3.65 -9.40
CA CYS A 154 9.11 4.68 -8.35
C CYS A 154 9.41 4.15 -6.95
N GLY A 155 9.50 2.83 -6.77
CA GLY A 155 9.59 2.17 -5.48
C GLY A 155 8.35 1.39 -5.14
N GLY A 156 8.11 1.19 -3.85
CA GLY A 156 6.95 0.44 -3.38
C GLY A 156 6.69 0.62 -1.89
N ALA A 157 5.51 0.22 -1.44
CA ALA A 157 5.09 0.24 -0.04
C ALA A 157 5.17 -1.16 0.57
N ILE A 158 5.95 -1.31 1.64
CA ILE A 158 6.00 -2.57 2.40
C ILE A 158 4.67 -2.74 3.15
N TRP A 159 4.05 -3.90 3.05
CA TRP A 159 2.96 -4.28 3.93
C TRP A 159 3.51 -5.01 5.16
N ASP A 160 3.56 -4.46 6.38
CA ASP A 160 2.97 -3.20 6.77
C ASP A 160 3.95 -2.45 7.71
N TRP A 161 3.61 -1.25 8.17
CA TRP A 161 4.47 -0.47 9.05
C TRP A 161 4.46 -1.00 10.49
N VAL A 162 3.28 -1.23 11.08
CA VAL A 162 3.12 -1.55 12.50
C VAL A 162 2.11 -2.66 12.71
N ASP A 163 2.43 -3.63 13.56
CA ASP A 163 1.45 -4.64 13.99
C ASP A 163 0.17 -3.99 14.50
N GLN A 164 -0.97 -4.44 14.02
CA GLN A 164 -2.29 -3.94 14.39
C GLN A 164 -2.87 -4.69 15.60
N ALA A 165 -2.02 -5.33 16.38
CA ALA A 165 -2.39 -6.06 17.60
C ALA A 165 -2.78 -5.12 18.73
N MET A 166 -3.62 -5.62 19.62
CA MET A 166 -3.99 -4.96 20.86
C MET A 166 -3.41 -5.72 22.05
N TYR A 167 -3.21 -5.03 23.18
CA TYR A 167 -2.78 -5.73 24.38
C TYR A 167 -3.93 -6.48 25.04
N ASN A 168 -3.65 -7.71 25.49
CA ASN A 168 -4.50 -8.50 26.34
C ASN A 168 -3.64 -9.16 27.44
N TYR A 169 -4.28 -9.81 28.40
CA TYR A 169 -3.61 -10.43 29.55
C TYR A 169 -4.05 -11.88 29.69
N THR A 170 -3.10 -12.77 29.97
CA THR A 170 -3.40 -14.14 30.36
C THR A 170 -4.12 -14.17 31.72
N LYS A 171 -4.67 -15.33 32.10
CA LYS A 171 -5.29 -15.52 33.43
C LYS A 171 -4.31 -15.25 34.58
N ASP A 172 -3.02 -15.43 34.31
CA ASP A 172 -1.93 -15.18 35.28
C ASP A 172 -1.41 -13.74 35.26
N GLY A 173 -2.07 -12.85 34.51
CA GLY A 173 -1.72 -11.43 34.44
C GLY A 173 -0.54 -11.10 33.52
N ILE A 174 -0.11 -12.02 32.67
CA ILE A 174 0.96 -11.78 31.69
C ILE A 174 0.38 -11.05 30.50
N ARG A 175 0.92 -9.85 30.20
CA ARG A 175 0.54 -9.06 29.03
C ARG A 175 1.10 -9.67 27.76
N TYR A 176 0.26 -9.73 26.71
CA TYR A 176 0.66 -10.18 25.38
C TYR A 176 -0.02 -9.33 24.29
N GLN A 177 0.49 -9.43 23.05
CA GLN A 177 -0.12 -8.80 21.87
C GLN A 177 -1.14 -9.79 21.30
N ALA A 178 -2.42 -9.42 21.38
CA ALA A 178 -3.54 -10.23 20.98
C ALA A 178 -3.99 -9.93 19.54
N TYR A 179 -4.55 -10.93 18.90
CA TYR A 179 -5.06 -10.83 17.52
C TYR A 179 -6.41 -11.54 17.37
N GLY A 180 -6.88 -11.73 16.15
CA GLY A 180 -8.19 -12.29 15.87
C GLY A 180 -8.45 -13.64 16.56
N GLY A 181 -9.57 -13.75 17.27
CA GLY A 181 -9.95 -14.91 18.08
C GLY A 181 -9.59 -14.81 19.56
N ASP A 182 -8.58 -14.01 19.93
CA ASP A 182 -8.14 -13.88 21.33
C ASP A 182 -9.18 -13.16 22.22
N PHE A 183 -10.11 -12.44 21.61
CA PHE A 183 -11.21 -11.75 22.29
C PHE A 183 -12.55 -12.51 22.18
N GLY A 184 -12.53 -13.75 21.66
CA GLY A 184 -13.73 -14.53 21.42
C GLY A 184 -14.51 -14.11 20.18
N ASP A 185 -13.93 -13.30 19.33
CA ASP A 185 -14.48 -12.84 18.07
C ASP A 185 -14.47 -13.94 17.02
N PHE A 186 -15.55 -13.99 16.20
CA PHE A 186 -15.69 -14.92 15.08
C PHE A 186 -16.67 -14.35 14.04
N PRO A 187 -16.39 -14.46 12.73
CA PRO A 187 -15.13 -14.95 12.11
C PRO A 187 -13.95 -14.00 12.33
N ASN A 188 -12.71 -14.51 12.14
CA ASN A 188 -11.50 -13.73 12.21
C ASN A 188 -10.37 -14.35 11.37
N ASP A 189 -9.32 -13.60 11.06
CA ASP A 189 -8.16 -14.05 10.28
C ASP A 189 -6.92 -14.31 11.17
N GLY A 190 -7.13 -14.51 12.48
CA GLY A 190 -6.09 -14.88 13.44
C GLY A 190 -4.99 -13.84 13.49
N GLN A 191 -3.76 -14.29 13.26
CA GLN A 191 -2.54 -13.48 13.33
C GLN A 191 -2.32 -12.54 12.12
N PHE A 192 -3.25 -12.47 11.17
CA PHE A 192 -3.09 -11.69 9.94
C PHE A 192 -3.18 -10.16 10.15
N VAL A 193 -2.97 -9.73 11.36
CA VAL A 193 -2.78 -8.34 11.80
C VAL A 193 -1.36 -8.08 12.34
N MET A 194 -0.50 -9.13 12.36
CA MET A 194 0.88 -9.06 12.84
C MET A 194 1.85 -8.83 11.68
N ASN A 195 1.54 -7.88 10.83
CA ASN A 195 2.18 -7.65 9.53
C ASN A 195 3.24 -6.54 9.56
N GLY A 196 3.41 -5.86 10.70
CA GLY A 196 4.29 -4.70 10.81
C GLY A 196 5.78 -5.03 10.78
N ILE A 197 6.58 -4.10 10.29
CA ILE A 197 8.05 -4.11 10.47
C ILE A 197 8.45 -3.67 11.88
N ILE A 198 7.51 -3.14 12.65
CA ILE A 198 7.63 -2.85 14.08
C ILE A 198 6.45 -3.47 14.84
N PHE A 199 6.65 -3.75 16.12
CA PHE A 199 5.60 -4.25 17.00
C PHE A 199 4.52 -3.20 17.30
N ALA A 200 3.36 -3.65 17.80
CA ALA A 200 2.27 -2.77 18.19
C ALA A 200 2.65 -1.70 19.23
N ASP A 201 3.63 -1.96 20.06
CA ASP A 201 4.19 -1.02 21.05
C ASP A 201 5.27 -0.08 20.47
N ARG A 202 5.50 -0.18 19.16
CA ARG A 202 6.50 0.60 18.42
C ARG A 202 7.95 0.18 18.62
N THR A 203 8.22 -0.91 19.35
CA THR A 203 9.56 -1.51 19.37
C THR A 203 9.86 -2.15 18.01
N VAL A 204 11.12 -2.12 17.60
CA VAL A 204 11.53 -2.59 16.27
C VAL A 204 11.63 -4.11 16.23
N LYS A 205 11.20 -4.71 15.13
CA LYS A 205 11.45 -6.11 14.81
C LYS A 205 12.80 -6.28 14.10
N PRO A 206 13.36 -7.50 14.03
CA PRO A 206 14.62 -7.74 13.32
C PRO A 206 14.63 -7.23 11.88
N GLN A 207 13.53 -7.40 11.13
CA GLN A 207 13.39 -6.96 9.74
C GLN A 207 13.46 -5.43 9.56
N TYR A 208 13.21 -4.66 10.61
CA TYR A 208 13.35 -3.21 10.56
C TYR A 208 14.76 -2.77 10.14
N TYR A 209 15.78 -3.46 10.62
CA TYR A 209 17.17 -3.11 10.30
C TYR A 209 17.53 -3.40 8.83
N GLU A 210 16.92 -4.42 8.24
CA GLU A 210 17.04 -4.67 6.80
C GLU A 210 16.41 -3.52 6.00
N VAL A 211 15.18 -3.13 6.35
CA VAL A 211 14.50 -1.99 5.72
C VAL A 211 15.32 -0.71 5.87
N GLN A 212 15.80 -0.41 7.07
CA GLN A 212 16.65 0.76 7.33
C GLN A 212 17.91 0.75 6.45
N LYS A 213 18.53 -0.42 6.29
CA LYS A 213 19.74 -0.55 5.47
C LYS A 213 19.47 -0.38 3.98
N VAL A 214 18.41 -0.98 3.49
CA VAL A 214 18.06 -0.93 2.06
C VAL A 214 17.55 0.46 1.66
N TYR A 215 16.77 1.11 2.53
CA TYR A 215 16.17 2.43 2.26
C TYR A 215 17.12 3.61 2.53
N GLN A 216 18.34 3.36 2.95
CA GLN A 216 19.30 4.47 3.19
C GLN A 216 19.66 5.18 1.88
N ASN A 217 19.51 6.50 1.84
CA ASN A 217 19.84 7.32 0.65
C ASN A 217 21.35 7.52 0.42
N ILE A 218 22.17 7.28 1.44
CA ILE A 218 23.62 7.49 1.37
C ILE A 218 24.32 6.17 1.63
N GLY A 219 24.99 5.63 0.62
CA GLY A 219 25.81 4.44 0.70
C GLY A 219 27.30 4.76 0.85
N VAL A 220 28.03 3.96 1.65
CA VAL A 220 29.49 4.03 1.76
C VAL A 220 30.07 2.72 1.27
N LYS A 221 30.97 2.79 0.26
CA LYS A 221 31.73 1.63 -0.20
C LYS A 221 33.18 1.79 0.24
N LYS A 222 33.76 0.73 0.80
CA LYS A 222 35.21 0.63 1.03
C LYS A 222 35.87 0.48 -0.36
N LEU A 223 36.84 1.35 -0.66
CA LEU A 223 37.67 1.26 -1.86
C LEU A 223 38.68 0.14 -1.73
#